data_df291efce2a1885206789935b6622276
#
_entry.id   df291efce2a1885206789935b6622276
#
_cell.length_a   1.000
_cell.length_b   1.000
_cell.length_c   1.000
_cell.angle_alpha   90.00
_cell.angle_beta   90.00
_cell.angle_gamma   90.00
#
_symmetry.space_group_name_H-M   'P 1'
#
loop_
_entity.id
_entity.type
_entity.pdbx_description
1 polymer ?
#
loop_
_entity_poly.entity_id
_entity_poly.type
_entity_poly.pdbx_seq_one_letter_code
_entity_poly.pdbx_strand_id
1 'polypeptide(L)'
;MACGFRRSIACQLSRVLDLPPENLIKSISAVPISRKEEVADFQLSVDSLLENNNDHSRPDTQVQARKLAEKLKCDSVVSEISTGQGTVNFKINRELLTKTVLQQVIKDGSKYGLKSELFSGLPQKKIVVEFSSPNIAKKFHVGHLRSTIIGLLGTGFQLFGYEEKLQSSPLQHLFEVYVQVNKEAADDKNVAKSAHEFFQRLELGDTQALALWQKFRDLSIEEYVRVYKRLGVHFDEYSGESFYREKSQEVLKLLDSKGLLQKTIKGTAIVDLSGNGDPSSICTLMRSDGTSLYATRDLAAAIDRMDKYNFDTMIYVTDKGQKKHFQQVFQMLQIMGYDWAERCQHVPFGVVQGMKTRKGDVTFLEDVLNEIRLRMLQNMASLKTTKVLENPQETAERVGLAALIIQDFKGLLLSDYQFSWDRVFQSRGDTGVFLQYTHARLHSLEETFGCGYLNDFNTACLQEPQSVSILQHLLRFDEVLYRSSQDLQPRHIVSYLLTLSHLAGMAHKTLYVKDSPPEVAGARLHLFRAVRSVLANGMKLLGITPVCRM
;
A
#
# COMPACT_ATOMS: atom_id res chain seq x y z
N MET A 1 -19.00 7.11 17.08
CA MET A 1 -18.37 6.25 16.06
C MET A 1 -19.38 5.89 15.02
N ALA A 2 -18.99 5.88 13.74
CA ALA A 2 -19.79 5.22 12.72
C ALA A 2 -20.29 3.84 13.19
N CYS A 3 -19.48 3.19 14.02
CA CYS A 3 -19.80 1.96 14.71
C CYS A 3 -20.97 2.05 15.70
N GLY A 4 -21.13 3.14 16.40
CA GLY A 4 -22.28 3.30 17.30
C GLY A 4 -23.61 3.23 16.56
N PHE A 5 -23.65 3.76 15.34
CA PHE A 5 -24.83 3.65 14.48
C PHE A 5 -25.02 2.24 13.94
N ARG A 6 -23.94 1.58 13.49
CA ARG A 6 -24.01 0.17 13.06
C ARG A 6 -24.48 -0.73 14.18
N ARG A 7 -23.96 -0.55 15.40
CA ARG A 7 -24.41 -1.32 16.57
C ARG A 7 -25.88 -1.07 16.91
N SER A 8 -26.33 0.17 16.85
CA SER A 8 -27.74 0.49 17.07
C SER A 8 -28.65 -0.24 16.06
N ILE A 9 -28.30 -0.17 14.77
CA ILE A 9 -29.02 -0.91 13.71
C ILE A 9 -28.91 -2.42 13.93
N ALA A 10 -27.72 -2.95 14.25
CA ALA A 10 -27.51 -4.37 14.52
C ALA A 10 -28.33 -4.85 15.72
N CYS A 11 -28.48 -4.05 16.78
CA CYS A 11 -29.33 -4.37 17.93
C CYS A 11 -30.82 -4.42 17.58
N GLN A 12 -31.28 -3.54 16.67
CA GLN A 12 -32.67 -3.63 16.18
C GLN A 12 -32.88 -4.88 15.32
N LEU A 13 -31.96 -5.17 14.42
CA LEU A 13 -31.99 -6.37 13.57
C LEU A 13 -31.91 -7.66 14.38
N SER A 14 -31.08 -7.70 15.42
CA SER A 14 -30.92 -8.83 16.33
C SER A 14 -32.23 -9.30 16.94
N ARG A 15 -33.09 -8.35 17.35
CA ARG A 15 -34.42 -8.65 17.93
C ARG A 15 -35.40 -9.25 16.93
N VAL A 16 -35.19 -9.01 15.64
CA VAL A 16 -36.09 -9.49 14.56
C VAL A 16 -35.57 -10.78 13.95
N LEU A 17 -34.24 -10.95 13.89
CA LEU A 17 -33.58 -12.07 13.21
C LEU A 17 -33.12 -13.17 14.17
N ASP A 18 -33.21 -12.94 15.49
CA ASP A 18 -32.68 -13.82 16.53
C ASP A 18 -31.19 -14.19 16.34
N LEU A 19 -30.41 -13.20 15.92
CA LEU A 19 -28.98 -13.32 15.70
C LEU A 19 -28.20 -12.34 16.61
N PRO A 20 -27.01 -12.71 17.12
CA PRO A 20 -26.18 -11.79 17.91
C PRO A 20 -25.84 -10.53 17.12
N PRO A 21 -25.90 -9.32 17.71
CA PRO A 21 -25.58 -8.06 17.03
C PRO A 21 -24.19 -8.05 16.38
N GLU A 22 -23.23 -8.70 17.01
CA GLU A 22 -21.84 -8.80 16.53
C GLU A 22 -21.73 -9.45 15.15
N ASN A 23 -22.61 -10.39 14.86
CA ASN A 23 -22.65 -11.10 13.57
C ASN A 23 -23.25 -10.22 12.45
N LEU A 24 -24.04 -9.21 12.83
CA LEU A 24 -24.74 -8.33 11.90
C LEU A 24 -23.95 -7.05 11.53
N ILE A 25 -23.00 -6.64 12.38
CA ILE A 25 -22.25 -5.37 12.20
C ILE A 25 -21.55 -5.33 10.85
N LYS A 26 -20.92 -6.43 10.42
CA LYS A 26 -20.16 -6.50 9.15
C LYS A 26 -21.08 -6.51 7.91
N SER A 27 -22.34 -6.91 8.06
CA SER A 27 -23.32 -6.91 6.97
C SER A 27 -23.98 -5.55 6.76
N ILE A 28 -23.80 -4.61 7.70
CA ILE A 28 -24.33 -3.24 7.62
C ILE A 28 -23.24 -2.34 7.03
N SER A 29 -23.45 -1.89 5.79
CA SER A 29 -22.51 -1.02 5.08
C SER A 29 -23.00 0.42 5.01
N ALA A 30 -22.09 1.38 5.06
CA ALA A 30 -22.40 2.78 4.85
C ALA A 30 -22.58 3.07 3.35
N VAL A 31 -23.64 3.77 2.98
CA VAL A 31 -23.99 4.00 1.58
C VAL A 31 -23.08 5.05 0.95
N PRO A 32 -22.50 4.81 -0.26
CA PRO A 32 -21.75 5.81 -1.00
C PRO A 32 -22.62 7.00 -1.38
N ILE A 33 -22.04 8.21 -1.34
CA ILE A 33 -22.73 9.42 -1.76
C ILE A 33 -23.08 9.33 -3.25
N SER A 34 -24.35 9.52 -3.58
CA SER A 34 -24.84 9.62 -4.97
C SER A 34 -25.17 11.06 -5.33
N ARG A 35 -24.98 11.42 -6.61
CA ARG A 35 -25.36 12.74 -7.13
C ARG A 35 -26.85 12.86 -7.44
N LYS A 36 -27.60 11.76 -7.42
CA LYS A 36 -28.94 11.69 -8.01
C LYS A 36 -30.08 11.63 -7.02
N GLU A 37 -29.88 11.22 -5.77
CA GLU A 37 -30.96 11.04 -4.79
C GLU A 37 -30.46 11.28 -3.36
N GLU A 38 -31.36 11.65 -2.46
CA GLU A 38 -31.12 11.68 -1.03
C GLU A 38 -30.98 10.24 -0.53
N VAL A 39 -29.74 9.81 -0.37
CA VAL A 39 -29.38 8.40 -0.12
C VAL A 39 -29.46 8.12 1.37
N ALA A 40 -29.84 6.88 1.74
CA ALA A 40 -29.70 6.37 3.09
C ALA A 40 -28.25 6.47 3.60
N ASP A 41 -28.06 6.47 4.89
CA ASP A 41 -26.72 6.50 5.48
C ASP A 41 -26.09 5.10 5.59
N PHE A 42 -26.94 4.10 5.88
CA PHE A 42 -26.54 2.69 5.95
C PHE A 42 -27.51 1.81 5.17
N GLN A 43 -27.01 0.68 4.74
CA GLN A 43 -27.78 -0.39 4.10
C GLN A 43 -27.37 -1.76 4.63
N LEU A 44 -28.33 -2.66 4.68
CA LEU A 44 -28.15 -4.09 4.91
C LEU A 44 -28.51 -4.82 3.63
N SER A 45 -27.59 -5.58 3.04
CA SER A 45 -27.91 -6.51 1.95
C SER A 45 -28.50 -7.79 2.51
N VAL A 46 -29.67 -8.19 2.01
CA VAL A 46 -30.31 -9.43 2.44
C VAL A 46 -29.52 -10.64 1.95
N ASP A 47 -28.86 -10.57 0.79
CA ASP A 47 -28.01 -11.63 0.30
C ASP A 47 -26.88 -11.97 1.29
N SER A 48 -26.28 -10.96 1.93
CA SER A 48 -25.22 -11.17 2.91
C SER A 48 -25.66 -11.91 4.18
N LEU A 49 -26.97 -11.95 4.46
CA LEU A 49 -27.54 -12.74 5.54
C LEU A 49 -27.83 -14.18 5.12
N LEU A 50 -28.08 -14.42 3.83
CA LEU A 50 -28.41 -15.73 3.28
C LEU A 50 -27.18 -16.58 2.94
N GLU A 51 -26.04 -15.94 2.63
CA GLU A 51 -24.77 -16.64 2.37
C GLU A 51 -24.31 -17.50 3.57
N ASN A 52 -24.78 -17.19 4.77
CA ASN A 52 -24.52 -17.97 5.97
C ASN A 52 -25.48 -19.17 6.18
N ASN A 53 -26.51 -19.33 5.34
CA ASN A 53 -27.48 -20.40 5.43
C ASN A 53 -27.37 -21.28 4.17
N ASN A 54 -26.94 -22.52 4.32
CA ASN A 54 -26.80 -23.54 3.26
C ASN A 54 -28.13 -24.02 2.64
N ASP A 55 -29.15 -23.19 2.58
CA ASP A 55 -30.45 -23.59 2.04
C ASP A 55 -30.55 -23.29 0.53
N HIS A 56 -30.77 -24.32 -0.27
CA HIS A 56 -30.73 -24.29 -1.75
C HIS A 56 -31.93 -23.59 -2.41
N SER A 57 -32.93 -23.13 -1.66
CA SER A 57 -34.01 -22.28 -2.18
C SER A 57 -33.65 -20.81 -2.01
N ARG A 58 -33.19 -20.13 -3.06
CA ARG A 58 -32.96 -18.68 -3.02
C ARG A 58 -34.32 -17.95 -3.03
N PRO A 59 -34.82 -17.49 -1.89
CA PRO A 59 -36.05 -16.70 -1.83
C PRO A 59 -35.78 -15.33 -2.45
N ASP A 60 -36.86 -14.70 -3.00
CA ASP A 60 -36.76 -13.35 -3.55
C ASP A 60 -36.27 -12.36 -2.48
N THR A 61 -35.06 -11.90 -2.64
CA THR A 61 -34.37 -11.00 -1.69
C THR A 61 -35.10 -9.67 -1.53
N GLN A 62 -35.88 -9.25 -2.55
CA GLN A 62 -36.67 -8.03 -2.49
C GLN A 62 -37.90 -8.20 -1.58
N VAL A 63 -38.53 -9.37 -1.64
CA VAL A 63 -39.67 -9.70 -0.74
C VAL A 63 -39.17 -9.81 0.70
N GLN A 64 -38.02 -10.41 0.91
CA GLN A 64 -37.45 -10.53 2.25
C GLN A 64 -37.01 -9.17 2.83
N ALA A 65 -36.40 -8.30 2.01
CA ALA A 65 -36.05 -6.95 2.43
C ALA A 65 -37.31 -6.16 2.90
N ARG A 66 -38.42 -6.29 2.19
CA ARG A 66 -39.71 -5.65 2.58
C ARG A 66 -40.24 -6.21 3.90
N LYS A 67 -40.30 -7.56 4.03
CA LYS A 67 -40.75 -8.20 5.27
C LYS A 67 -39.90 -7.84 6.47
N LEU A 68 -38.60 -7.68 6.26
CA LEU A 68 -37.66 -7.28 7.31
C LEU A 68 -37.90 -5.81 7.69
N ALA A 69 -38.02 -4.92 6.72
CA ALA A 69 -38.25 -3.50 6.95
C ALA A 69 -39.58 -3.23 7.70
N GLU A 70 -40.65 -3.97 7.39
CA GLU A 70 -41.94 -3.87 8.07
C GLU A 70 -41.87 -4.24 9.57
N LYS A 71 -40.94 -5.08 9.97
CA LYS A 71 -40.75 -5.49 11.38
C LYS A 71 -39.86 -4.53 12.17
N LEU A 72 -39.13 -3.66 11.50
CA LEU A 72 -38.22 -2.69 12.12
C LEU A 72 -38.99 -1.38 12.42
N LYS A 73 -38.54 -0.65 13.43
CA LYS A 73 -39.16 0.62 13.83
C LYS A 73 -38.10 1.72 13.90
N CYS A 74 -38.48 2.91 13.48
CA CYS A 74 -37.70 4.11 13.70
C CYS A 74 -37.59 4.39 15.21
N ASP A 75 -36.45 4.94 15.62
CA ASP A 75 -36.16 5.32 17.00
C ASP A 75 -35.40 6.65 17.08
N SER A 76 -34.79 6.97 18.18
CA SER A 76 -34.00 8.20 18.35
C SER A 76 -32.73 8.24 17.44
N VAL A 77 -32.28 7.09 16.96
CA VAL A 77 -31.06 6.97 16.10
C VAL A 77 -31.46 6.88 14.63
N VAL A 78 -32.38 5.96 14.31
CA VAL A 78 -32.85 5.72 12.93
C VAL A 78 -34.13 6.50 12.69
N SER A 79 -34.06 7.54 11.86
CA SER A 79 -35.20 8.41 11.55
C SER A 79 -36.10 7.88 10.44
N GLU A 80 -35.57 7.06 9.53
CA GLU A 80 -36.29 6.51 8.38
C GLU A 80 -35.74 5.14 8.00
N ILE A 81 -36.65 4.22 7.64
CA ILE A 81 -36.30 2.89 7.12
C ILE A 81 -37.01 2.72 5.78
N SER A 82 -36.29 2.37 4.75
CA SER A 82 -36.79 2.14 3.39
C SER A 82 -36.22 0.87 2.79
N THR A 83 -36.73 0.44 1.65
CA THR A 83 -36.26 -0.76 0.95
C THR A 83 -35.73 -0.41 -0.43
N GLY A 84 -34.60 -1.05 -0.81
CA GLY A 84 -34.03 -1.01 -2.14
C GLY A 84 -34.13 -2.36 -2.85
N GLN A 85 -33.34 -2.53 -3.90
CA GLN A 85 -33.22 -3.83 -4.59
C GLN A 85 -32.48 -4.84 -3.71
N GLY A 86 -33.23 -5.66 -2.96
CA GLY A 86 -32.66 -6.65 -2.03
C GLY A 86 -31.96 -6.05 -0.81
N THR A 87 -32.20 -4.78 -0.49
CA THR A 87 -31.58 -4.08 0.65
C THR A 87 -32.61 -3.43 1.57
N VAL A 88 -32.28 -3.36 2.85
CA VAL A 88 -32.96 -2.51 3.84
C VAL A 88 -32.06 -1.30 4.09
N ASN A 89 -32.58 -0.12 3.93
CA ASN A 89 -31.88 1.15 4.01
C ASN A 89 -32.29 1.92 5.28
N PHE A 90 -31.28 2.53 5.94
CA PHE A 90 -31.44 3.25 7.19
C PHE A 90 -30.93 4.68 7.06
N LYS A 91 -31.76 5.66 7.43
CA LYS A 91 -31.40 7.06 7.53
C LYS A 91 -31.25 7.43 9.01
N ILE A 92 -30.12 8.00 9.35
CA ILE A 92 -29.80 8.41 10.72
C ILE A 92 -30.36 9.81 11.00
N ASN A 93 -30.78 10.04 12.22
CA ASN A 93 -31.19 11.38 12.68
C ASN A 93 -30.04 12.37 12.38
N ARG A 94 -30.33 13.43 11.63
CA ARG A 94 -29.34 14.36 11.08
C ARG A 94 -28.56 15.12 12.16
N GLU A 95 -29.24 15.54 13.22
CA GLU A 95 -28.59 16.22 14.33
C GLU A 95 -27.64 15.28 15.07
N LEU A 96 -28.10 14.06 15.35
CA LEU A 96 -27.30 13.03 16.00
C LEU A 96 -26.11 12.62 15.13
N LEU A 97 -26.30 12.46 13.81
CA LEU A 97 -25.23 12.17 12.85
C LEU A 97 -24.15 13.25 12.92
N THR A 98 -24.56 14.52 12.78
CA THR A 98 -23.66 15.67 12.80
C THR A 98 -22.83 15.72 14.08
N LYS A 99 -23.51 15.67 15.23
CA LYS A 99 -22.87 15.70 16.55
C LYS A 99 -21.90 14.55 16.73
N THR A 100 -22.35 13.32 16.45
CA THR A 100 -21.55 12.11 16.70
C THR A 100 -20.33 12.07 15.81
N VAL A 101 -20.45 12.34 14.50
CA VAL A 101 -19.33 12.29 13.57
C VAL A 101 -18.28 13.33 13.91
N LEU A 102 -18.67 14.60 14.12
CA LEU A 102 -17.71 15.66 14.41
C LEU A 102 -17.01 15.47 15.76
N GLN A 103 -17.77 15.13 16.82
CA GLN A 103 -17.18 14.84 18.13
C GLN A 103 -16.21 13.66 18.07
N GLN A 104 -16.55 12.62 17.28
CA GLN A 104 -15.69 11.44 17.16
C GLN A 104 -14.39 11.74 16.39
N VAL A 105 -14.45 12.51 15.28
CA VAL A 105 -13.25 12.93 14.56
C VAL A 105 -12.30 13.71 15.48
N ILE A 106 -12.85 14.66 16.25
CA ILE A 106 -12.06 15.46 17.18
C ILE A 106 -11.47 14.59 18.29
N LYS A 107 -12.27 13.72 18.91
CA LYS A 107 -11.86 12.86 20.03
C LYS A 107 -10.79 11.85 19.64
N ASP A 108 -10.94 11.19 18.49
CA ASP A 108 -10.02 10.15 18.03
C ASP A 108 -8.78 10.73 17.33
N GLY A 109 -8.88 11.93 16.77
CA GLY A 109 -7.78 12.61 16.09
C GLY A 109 -7.12 11.72 15.03
N SER A 110 -5.83 11.42 15.17
CA SER A 110 -5.08 10.55 14.25
C SER A 110 -5.54 9.09 14.23
N LYS A 111 -6.34 8.66 15.20
CA LYS A 111 -6.87 7.29 15.31
C LYS A 111 -8.31 7.17 14.80
N TYR A 112 -8.89 8.25 14.23
CA TYR A 112 -10.24 8.19 13.66
C TYR A 112 -10.32 7.14 12.56
N GLY A 113 -11.36 6.32 12.61
CA GLY A 113 -11.57 5.18 11.71
C GLY A 113 -10.90 3.88 12.13
N LEU A 114 -9.81 3.93 12.91
CA LEU A 114 -9.09 2.72 13.36
C LEU A 114 -9.75 2.05 14.58
N LYS A 115 -10.53 2.79 15.36
CA LYS A 115 -11.26 2.28 16.54
C LYS A 115 -12.65 1.76 16.20
N SER A 116 -12.84 1.24 15.00
CA SER A 116 -14.13 0.73 14.55
C SER A 116 -14.40 -0.68 15.07
N GLU A 117 -15.68 -0.99 15.31
CA GLU A 117 -16.11 -2.35 15.62
C GLU A 117 -15.88 -3.33 14.47
N LEU A 118 -15.67 -2.85 13.23
CA LEU A 118 -15.26 -3.67 12.10
C LEU A 118 -13.91 -4.35 12.36
N PHE A 119 -13.04 -3.71 13.18
CA PHE A 119 -11.78 -4.26 13.64
C PHE A 119 -11.88 -4.97 15.00
N SER A 120 -13.03 -4.87 15.66
CA SER A 120 -13.25 -5.50 16.97
C SER A 120 -13.21 -7.02 16.85
N GLY A 121 -12.55 -7.66 17.81
CA GLY A 121 -12.40 -9.13 17.81
C GLY A 121 -11.36 -9.66 16.82
N LEU A 122 -10.72 -8.81 16.02
CA LEU A 122 -9.56 -9.22 15.25
C LEU A 122 -8.36 -9.42 16.19
N PRO A 123 -7.68 -10.56 16.16
CA PRO A 123 -6.48 -10.77 16.95
C PRO A 123 -5.39 -9.80 16.49
N GLN A 124 -4.55 -9.37 17.44
CA GLN A 124 -3.33 -8.66 17.10
C GLN A 124 -2.41 -9.63 16.36
N LYS A 125 -2.07 -9.32 15.11
CA LYS A 125 -1.26 -10.15 14.25
C LYS A 125 0.15 -9.59 14.12
N LYS A 126 1.13 -10.49 14.12
CA LYS A 126 2.49 -10.19 13.70
C LYS A 126 2.58 -10.38 12.19
N ILE A 127 2.72 -9.28 11.46
CA ILE A 127 2.82 -9.28 10.01
C ILE A 127 4.25 -8.95 9.61
N VAL A 128 4.84 -9.81 8.78
CA VAL A 128 6.13 -9.55 8.14
C VAL A 128 5.86 -9.19 6.69
N VAL A 129 6.42 -8.07 6.23
CA VAL A 129 6.30 -7.61 4.84
C VAL A 129 7.67 -7.57 4.22
N GLU A 130 7.87 -8.36 3.19
CA GLU A 130 9.09 -8.37 2.39
C GLU A 130 8.84 -7.63 1.08
N PHE A 131 9.64 -6.60 0.84
CA PHE A 131 9.55 -5.80 -0.36
C PHE A 131 10.88 -5.10 -0.67
N SER A 132 11.03 -4.67 -1.92
CA SER A 132 12.16 -3.87 -2.37
C SER A 132 13.51 -4.58 -2.19
N SER A 133 13.72 -5.67 -2.93
CA SER A 133 14.99 -6.43 -2.96
C SER A 133 15.85 -6.02 -4.16
N PRO A 134 16.49 -4.81 -4.15
CA PRO A 134 17.32 -4.38 -5.24
C PRO A 134 18.63 -5.20 -5.28
N ASN A 135 19.13 -5.41 -6.48
CA ASN A 135 20.46 -6.00 -6.64
C ASN A 135 21.53 -5.02 -6.12
N ILE A 136 22.46 -5.53 -5.32
CA ILE A 136 23.65 -4.77 -4.89
C ILE A 136 24.37 -4.22 -6.12
N ALA A 137 24.85 -2.98 -6.02
CA ALA A 137 25.55 -2.26 -7.08
C ALA A 137 24.75 -1.97 -8.35
N LYS A 138 23.41 -2.11 -8.29
CA LYS A 138 22.51 -1.60 -9.34
C LYS A 138 21.60 -0.53 -8.79
N LYS A 139 21.55 0.59 -9.48
CA LYS A 139 20.44 1.53 -9.32
C LYS A 139 19.16 0.80 -9.73
N PHE A 140 18.07 1.02 -8.98
CA PHE A 140 16.79 0.33 -9.16
C PHE A 140 16.37 0.17 -10.63
N HIS A 141 16.63 -0.98 -11.22
CA HIS A 141 16.16 -1.38 -12.54
C HIS A 141 15.99 -2.90 -12.64
N VAL A 142 15.00 -3.31 -13.42
CA VAL A 142 14.60 -4.71 -13.64
C VAL A 142 15.68 -5.47 -14.42
N GLY A 143 16.03 -6.66 -13.98
CA GLY A 143 16.63 -7.68 -14.86
C GLY A 143 17.82 -8.47 -14.33
N HIS A 144 17.74 -9.61 -14.47
CA HIS A 144 18.30 -10.96 -14.42
C HIS A 144 19.82 -11.17 -14.24
N LEU A 145 20.17 -12.29 -13.55
CA LEU A 145 21.46 -12.97 -13.45
C LEU A 145 22.40 -12.49 -12.31
N ARG A 146 21.97 -12.69 -11.07
CA ARG A 146 22.71 -12.30 -9.86
C ARG A 146 24.13 -12.89 -9.78
N SER A 147 24.34 -14.17 -10.11
CA SER A 147 25.67 -14.79 -10.03
C SER A 147 26.65 -14.19 -11.03
N THR A 148 26.22 -14.01 -12.28
CA THR A 148 27.05 -13.40 -13.32
C THR A 148 27.36 -11.94 -13.03
N ILE A 149 26.38 -11.19 -12.47
CA ILE A 149 26.56 -9.78 -12.13
C ILE A 149 27.60 -9.58 -11.03
N ILE A 150 27.56 -10.38 -9.97
CA ILE A 150 28.51 -10.25 -8.85
C ILE A 150 29.94 -10.62 -9.33
N GLY A 151 30.07 -11.69 -10.09
CA GLY A 151 31.34 -12.09 -10.67
C GLY A 151 31.91 -11.03 -11.63
N LEU A 152 31.07 -10.52 -12.54
CA LEU A 152 31.44 -9.43 -13.45
C LEU A 152 31.79 -8.15 -12.71
N LEU A 153 31.03 -7.80 -11.66
CA LEU A 153 31.30 -6.58 -10.90
C LEU A 153 32.61 -6.66 -10.12
N GLY A 154 32.91 -7.80 -9.48
CA GLY A 154 34.16 -8.01 -8.76
C GLY A 154 35.37 -7.94 -9.71
N THR A 155 35.32 -8.65 -10.82
CA THR A 155 36.37 -8.60 -11.86
C THR A 155 36.45 -7.23 -12.51
N GLY A 156 35.31 -6.64 -12.85
CA GLY A 156 35.24 -5.32 -13.44
C GLY A 156 35.81 -4.23 -12.55
N PHE A 157 35.55 -4.29 -11.24
CA PHE A 157 36.14 -3.34 -10.31
C PHE A 157 37.65 -3.48 -10.20
N GLN A 158 38.19 -4.70 -10.29
CA GLN A 158 39.63 -4.92 -10.33
C GLN A 158 40.28 -4.37 -11.62
N LEU A 159 39.53 -4.36 -12.75
CA LEU A 159 40.04 -3.87 -14.04
C LEU A 159 39.79 -2.37 -14.25
N PHE A 160 38.63 -1.85 -13.85
CA PHE A 160 38.13 -0.52 -14.20
C PHE A 160 37.68 0.32 -13.00
N GLY A 161 37.79 -0.20 -11.77
CA GLY A 161 37.30 0.48 -10.58
C GLY A 161 38.25 1.58 -10.11
N TYR A 162 37.68 2.68 -9.64
CA TYR A 162 38.37 3.80 -9.00
C TYR A 162 37.82 4.00 -7.59
N GLU A 163 38.69 3.90 -6.60
CA GLU A 163 38.31 3.99 -5.18
C GLU A 163 37.68 5.33 -4.83
N GLU A 164 38.19 6.44 -5.34
CA GLU A 164 37.67 7.79 -5.10
C GLU A 164 36.23 7.95 -5.64
N LYS A 165 35.94 7.37 -6.81
CA LYS A 165 34.61 7.36 -7.40
C LYS A 165 33.66 6.45 -6.63
N LEU A 166 34.19 5.32 -6.11
CA LEU A 166 33.40 4.43 -5.28
C LEU A 166 32.95 5.10 -3.98
N GLN A 167 33.77 5.97 -3.39
CA GLN A 167 33.42 6.72 -2.19
C GLN A 167 32.48 7.90 -2.47
N SER A 168 32.69 8.62 -3.58
CA SER A 168 31.92 9.83 -3.88
C SER A 168 30.53 9.54 -4.51
N SER A 169 30.41 8.47 -5.29
CA SER A 169 29.19 8.10 -6.02
C SER A 169 29.11 6.58 -6.22
N PRO A 170 28.89 5.81 -5.12
CA PRO A 170 29.09 4.36 -5.13
C PRO A 170 28.28 3.64 -6.19
N LEU A 171 26.96 3.80 -6.20
CA LEU A 171 26.07 3.08 -7.12
C LEU A 171 26.27 3.50 -8.59
N GLN A 172 26.56 4.78 -8.81
CA GLN A 172 26.83 5.26 -10.16
C GLN A 172 28.11 4.63 -10.71
N HIS A 173 29.19 4.64 -9.91
CA HIS A 173 30.46 4.07 -10.32
C HIS A 173 30.38 2.55 -10.49
N LEU A 174 29.76 1.84 -9.57
CA LEU A 174 29.56 0.38 -9.69
C LEU A 174 28.72 0.02 -10.93
N PHE A 175 27.74 0.85 -11.28
CA PHE A 175 26.95 0.66 -12.51
C PHE A 175 27.81 0.90 -13.76
N GLU A 176 28.65 1.92 -13.81
CA GLU A 176 29.56 2.21 -14.91
C GLU A 176 30.55 1.05 -15.11
N VAL A 177 31.16 0.58 -14.03
CA VAL A 177 32.05 -0.59 -14.03
C VAL A 177 31.33 -1.85 -14.55
N TYR A 178 30.10 -2.08 -14.08
CA TYR A 178 29.29 -3.21 -14.54
C TYR A 178 28.99 -3.15 -16.04
N VAL A 179 28.59 -1.99 -16.56
CA VAL A 179 28.31 -1.81 -17.99
C VAL A 179 29.56 -2.05 -18.82
N GLN A 180 30.69 -1.51 -18.39
CA GLN A 180 31.96 -1.65 -19.09
C GLN A 180 32.45 -3.09 -19.10
N VAL A 181 32.51 -3.76 -17.95
CA VAL A 181 32.98 -5.16 -17.88
C VAL A 181 32.05 -6.12 -18.61
N ASN A 182 30.75 -5.85 -18.63
CA ASN A 182 29.79 -6.68 -19.35
C ASN A 182 29.98 -6.58 -20.87
N LYS A 183 30.35 -5.40 -21.35
CA LYS A 183 30.72 -5.19 -22.76
C LYS A 183 32.02 -5.94 -23.09
N GLU A 184 33.06 -5.78 -22.29
CA GLU A 184 34.34 -6.48 -22.46
C GLU A 184 34.18 -8.00 -22.40
N ALA A 185 33.37 -8.53 -21.48
CA ALA A 185 33.10 -9.97 -21.37
C ALA A 185 32.33 -10.56 -22.56
N ALA A 186 31.61 -9.74 -23.35
CA ALA A 186 30.99 -10.17 -24.59
C ALA A 186 32.03 -10.37 -25.70
N ASP A 187 33.10 -9.58 -25.71
CA ASP A 187 34.13 -9.58 -26.73
C ASP A 187 35.34 -10.46 -26.34
N ASP A 188 35.66 -10.55 -25.04
CA ASP A 188 36.80 -11.33 -24.51
C ASP A 188 36.34 -12.45 -23.55
N LYS A 189 36.51 -13.71 -23.98
CA LYS A 189 36.20 -14.90 -23.19
C LYS A 189 37.04 -15.01 -21.89
N ASN A 190 38.22 -14.40 -21.83
CA ASN A 190 39.03 -14.41 -20.62
C ASN A 190 38.39 -13.56 -19.51
N VAL A 191 37.80 -12.43 -19.86
CA VAL A 191 37.08 -11.60 -18.88
C VAL A 191 35.87 -12.36 -18.33
N ALA A 192 35.09 -13.04 -19.19
CA ALA A 192 33.98 -13.87 -18.76
C ALA A 192 34.46 -15.03 -17.84
N LYS A 193 35.60 -15.65 -18.15
CA LYS A 193 36.21 -16.72 -17.33
C LYS A 193 36.65 -16.17 -15.96
N SER A 194 37.32 -15.04 -15.92
CA SER A 194 37.76 -14.39 -14.68
C SER A 194 36.56 -14.00 -13.79
N ALA A 195 35.47 -13.56 -14.39
CA ALA A 195 34.22 -13.26 -13.66
C ALA A 195 33.61 -14.52 -13.02
N HIS A 196 33.64 -15.65 -13.73
CA HIS A 196 33.20 -16.94 -13.20
C HIS A 196 34.15 -17.42 -12.04
N GLU A 197 35.44 -17.30 -12.21
CA GLU A 197 36.45 -17.64 -11.18
C GLU A 197 36.28 -16.76 -9.93
N PHE A 198 36.08 -15.45 -10.09
CA PHE A 198 35.81 -14.56 -8.97
C PHE A 198 34.52 -14.98 -8.20
N PHE A 199 33.47 -15.32 -8.91
CA PHE A 199 32.24 -15.80 -8.29
C PHE A 199 32.45 -17.12 -7.54
N GLN A 200 33.21 -18.07 -8.10
CA GLN A 200 33.58 -19.32 -7.42
C GLN A 200 34.40 -19.05 -6.14
N ARG A 201 35.37 -18.15 -6.17
CA ARG A 201 36.11 -17.73 -4.98
C ARG A 201 35.19 -17.20 -3.90
N LEU A 202 34.23 -16.35 -4.28
CA LEU A 202 33.22 -15.83 -3.34
C LEU A 202 32.39 -16.96 -2.71
N GLU A 203 31.94 -17.90 -3.53
CA GLU A 203 31.18 -19.07 -3.06
C GLU A 203 32.00 -20.01 -2.17
N LEU A 204 33.31 -20.10 -2.37
CA LEU A 204 34.22 -20.88 -1.56
C LEU A 204 34.68 -20.17 -0.26
N GLY A 205 34.27 -18.92 -0.06
CA GLY A 205 34.57 -18.16 1.15
C GLY A 205 35.94 -17.48 1.14
N ASP A 206 36.51 -17.18 -0.06
CA ASP A 206 37.75 -16.42 -0.18
C ASP A 206 37.63 -15.05 0.51
N THR A 207 38.54 -14.77 1.43
CA THR A 207 38.48 -13.60 2.31
C THR A 207 38.55 -12.28 1.56
N GLN A 208 39.34 -12.21 0.48
CA GLN A 208 39.47 -10.98 -0.32
C GLN A 208 38.24 -10.72 -1.17
N ALA A 209 37.70 -11.78 -1.81
CA ALA A 209 36.45 -11.67 -2.58
C ALA A 209 35.29 -11.30 -1.69
N LEU A 210 35.17 -11.90 -0.50
CA LEU A 210 34.15 -11.56 0.49
C LEU A 210 34.29 -10.13 1.01
N ALA A 211 35.50 -9.66 1.32
CA ALA A 211 35.72 -8.29 1.78
C ALA A 211 35.29 -7.25 0.73
N LEU A 212 35.64 -7.49 -0.55
CA LEU A 212 35.24 -6.60 -1.65
C LEU A 212 33.73 -6.61 -1.84
N TRP A 213 33.08 -7.78 -1.81
CA TRP A 213 31.63 -7.90 -1.88
C TRP A 213 30.94 -7.20 -0.72
N GLN A 214 31.44 -7.38 0.52
CA GLN A 214 30.89 -6.72 1.70
C GLN A 214 30.96 -5.20 1.57
N LYS A 215 32.07 -4.66 1.08
CA LYS A 215 32.22 -3.23 0.81
C LYS A 215 31.17 -2.71 -0.18
N PHE A 216 30.95 -3.42 -1.30
CA PHE A 216 29.91 -3.04 -2.26
C PHE A 216 28.52 -3.09 -1.66
N ARG A 217 28.25 -4.11 -0.84
CA ARG A 217 26.98 -4.27 -0.14
C ARG A 217 26.71 -3.11 0.80
N ASP A 218 27.67 -2.77 1.65
CA ASP A 218 27.50 -1.75 2.68
C ASP A 218 27.28 -0.36 2.04
N LEU A 219 28.10 0.01 1.06
CA LEU A 219 27.91 1.24 0.30
C LEU A 219 26.58 1.28 -0.45
N SER A 220 26.13 0.14 -0.99
CA SER A 220 24.83 0.06 -1.67
C SER A 220 23.68 0.25 -0.70
N ILE A 221 23.74 -0.34 0.49
CA ILE A 221 22.70 -0.19 1.53
C ILE A 221 22.64 1.26 2.01
N GLU A 222 23.76 1.92 2.25
CA GLU A 222 23.79 3.34 2.64
C GLU A 222 23.07 4.23 1.61
N GLU A 223 23.34 4.02 0.33
CA GLU A 223 22.68 4.76 -0.75
C GLU A 223 21.18 4.44 -0.83
N TYR A 224 20.80 3.15 -0.66
CA TYR A 224 19.38 2.76 -0.63
C TYR A 224 18.65 3.38 0.56
N VAL A 225 19.25 3.40 1.75
CA VAL A 225 18.68 4.05 2.95
C VAL A 225 18.42 5.53 2.69
N ARG A 226 19.35 6.21 2.00
CA ARG A 226 19.18 7.62 1.63
C ARG A 226 17.96 7.86 0.73
N VAL A 227 17.78 7.00 -0.29
CA VAL A 227 16.63 7.09 -1.20
C VAL A 227 15.32 6.71 -0.50
N TYR A 228 15.31 5.64 0.31
CA TYR A 228 14.13 5.23 1.07
C TYR A 228 13.70 6.29 2.09
N LYS A 229 14.63 6.97 2.74
CA LYS A 229 14.33 8.07 3.65
C LYS A 229 13.56 9.19 2.96
N ARG A 230 13.88 9.51 1.71
CA ARG A 230 13.12 10.48 0.90
C ARG A 230 11.68 10.03 0.64
N LEU A 231 11.47 8.72 0.44
CA LEU A 231 10.15 8.11 0.27
C LEU A 231 9.37 7.94 1.58
N GLY A 232 9.99 8.23 2.73
CA GLY A 232 9.41 7.96 4.04
C GLY A 232 9.35 6.46 4.39
N VAL A 233 10.16 5.62 3.71
CA VAL A 233 10.24 4.18 3.94
C VAL A 233 11.38 3.87 4.89
N HIS A 234 11.11 2.99 5.84
CA HIS A 234 12.07 2.46 6.80
C HIS A 234 11.95 0.94 6.87
N PHE A 235 13.09 0.24 6.98
CA PHE A 235 13.12 -1.21 7.14
C PHE A 235 13.63 -1.55 8.54
N ASP A 236 13.00 -2.55 9.16
CA ASP A 236 13.46 -3.11 10.42
C ASP A 236 14.68 -4.01 10.20
N GLU A 237 14.79 -4.62 9.01
CA GLU A 237 15.87 -5.51 8.66
C GLU A 237 16.23 -5.46 7.17
N TYR A 238 17.53 -5.52 6.89
CA TYR A 238 18.08 -5.65 5.54
C TYR A 238 18.58 -7.08 5.34
N SER A 239 17.78 -7.90 4.67
CA SER A 239 18.07 -9.29 4.36
C SER A 239 18.42 -9.46 2.88
N GLY A 240 19.23 -10.45 2.55
CA GLY A 240 19.61 -10.75 1.17
C GLY A 240 19.86 -12.24 0.97
N GLU A 241 19.83 -12.70 -0.28
CA GLU A 241 20.01 -14.11 -0.64
C GLU A 241 21.33 -14.72 -0.12
N SER A 242 22.39 -13.90 0.04
CA SER A 242 23.67 -14.35 0.57
C SER A 242 23.60 -14.90 2.00
N PHE A 243 22.60 -14.51 2.79
CA PHE A 243 22.41 -15.02 4.15
C PHE A 243 21.85 -16.45 4.19
N TYR A 244 21.29 -16.92 3.07
CA TYR A 244 20.58 -18.20 3.02
C TYR A 244 21.36 -19.32 2.32
N ARG A 245 22.67 -19.14 2.10
CA ARG A 245 23.50 -20.14 1.43
C ARG A 245 23.51 -21.48 2.18
N GLU A 246 23.90 -21.46 3.46
CA GLU A 246 23.96 -22.66 4.30
C GLU A 246 22.59 -23.26 4.51
N LYS A 247 21.60 -22.44 4.85
CA LYS A 247 20.20 -22.85 5.01
C LYS A 247 19.60 -23.44 3.73
N SER A 248 20.02 -23.00 2.56
CA SER A 248 19.61 -23.61 1.28
C SER A 248 20.09 -25.06 1.15
N GLN A 249 21.30 -25.37 1.65
CA GLN A 249 21.80 -26.75 1.67
C GLN A 249 21.04 -27.60 2.67
N GLU A 250 20.67 -27.06 3.83
CA GLU A 250 19.81 -27.74 4.82
C GLU A 250 18.44 -28.05 4.24
N VAL A 251 17.83 -27.12 3.52
CA VAL A 251 16.53 -27.30 2.84
C VAL A 251 16.62 -28.38 1.77
N LEU A 252 17.71 -28.42 0.97
CA LEU A 252 17.90 -29.48 -0.03
C LEU A 252 18.02 -30.86 0.64
N LYS A 253 18.78 -30.97 1.75
CA LYS A 253 18.88 -32.20 2.54
C LYS A 253 17.53 -32.62 3.12
N LEU A 254 16.75 -31.67 3.61
CA LEU A 254 15.41 -31.93 4.16
C LEU A 254 14.46 -32.44 3.06
N LEU A 255 14.46 -31.85 1.88
CA LEU A 255 13.68 -32.30 0.74
C LEU A 255 14.08 -33.70 0.28
N ASP A 256 15.38 -34.00 0.26
CA ASP A 256 15.92 -35.32 -0.07
C ASP A 256 15.48 -36.39 0.96
N SER A 257 15.62 -36.08 2.25
CA SER A 257 15.20 -36.98 3.34
C SER A 257 13.70 -37.28 3.36
N LYS A 258 12.87 -36.37 2.83
CA LYS A 258 11.42 -36.55 2.65
C LYS A 258 11.07 -37.25 1.33
N GLY A 259 12.06 -37.60 0.49
CA GLY A 259 11.84 -38.23 -0.83
C GLY A 259 11.19 -37.30 -1.85
N LEU A 260 11.22 -35.97 -1.63
CA LEU A 260 10.62 -34.97 -2.52
C LEU A 260 11.59 -34.50 -3.60
N LEU A 261 12.92 -34.62 -3.37
CA LEU A 261 13.95 -34.17 -4.28
C LEU A 261 14.29 -35.26 -5.31
N GLN A 262 14.23 -34.91 -6.60
CA GLN A 262 14.59 -35.79 -7.69
C GLN A 262 15.81 -35.23 -8.41
N LYS A 263 16.76 -36.09 -8.78
CA LYS A 263 17.91 -35.72 -9.63
C LYS A 263 17.65 -36.12 -11.07
N THR A 264 17.76 -35.17 -11.97
CA THR A 264 17.66 -35.42 -13.41
C THR A 264 18.94 -36.08 -13.95
N ILE A 265 18.87 -36.67 -15.13
CA ILE A 265 20.02 -37.24 -15.85
C ILE A 265 21.12 -36.19 -16.05
N LYS A 266 20.76 -34.91 -16.15
CA LYS A 266 21.72 -33.80 -16.29
C LYS A 266 22.30 -33.34 -14.96
N GLY A 267 22.00 -33.97 -13.83
CA GLY A 267 22.51 -33.62 -12.51
C GLY A 267 21.79 -32.46 -11.82
N THR A 268 20.72 -31.90 -12.39
CA THR A 268 19.92 -30.87 -11.73
C THR A 268 18.99 -31.49 -10.70
N ALA A 269 18.75 -30.78 -9.58
CA ALA A 269 17.79 -31.22 -8.57
C ALA A 269 16.45 -30.48 -8.78
N ILE A 270 15.38 -31.25 -8.79
CA ILE A 270 14.02 -30.77 -9.07
C ILE A 270 13.03 -31.31 -8.02
N VAL A 271 11.90 -30.64 -7.87
CA VAL A 271 10.71 -31.10 -7.14
C VAL A 271 9.52 -31.06 -8.10
N ASP A 272 8.78 -32.16 -8.19
CA ASP A 272 7.51 -32.23 -8.90
C ASP A 272 6.38 -31.86 -7.95
N LEU A 273 5.77 -30.70 -8.16
CA LEU A 273 4.72 -30.16 -7.32
C LEU A 273 3.33 -30.75 -7.60
N SER A 274 3.14 -31.38 -8.75
CA SER A 274 1.86 -32.00 -9.13
C SER A 274 1.78 -33.48 -8.70
N GLY A 275 2.92 -34.10 -8.52
CA GLY A 275 3.03 -35.57 -8.36
C GLY A 275 2.71 -36.38 -9.63
N ASN A 276 2.37 -35.73 -10.73
CA ASN A 276 1.92 -36.35 -11.98
C ASN A 276 2.92 -36.22 -13.15
N GLY A 277 4.12 -35.64 -12.90
CA GLY A 277 5.13 -35.43 -13.93
C GLY A 277 4.81 -34.30 -14.93
N ASP A 278 3.85 -33.43 -14.64
CA ASP A 278 3.56 -32.26 -15.48
C ASP A 278 4.75 -31.30 -15.49
N PRO A 279 5.39 -31.06 -16.67
CA PRO A 279 6.54 -30.15 -16.78
C PRO A 279 6.26 -28.73 -16.28
N SER A 280 5.01 -28.27 -16.30
CA SER A 280 4.62 -26.96 -15.81
C SER A 280 4.68 -26.83 -14.30
N SER A 281 4.64 -27.94 -13.59
CA SER A 281 4.65 -28.07 -12.13
C SER A 281 6.03 -28.44 -11.56
N ILE A 282 7.03 -28.63 -12.43
CA ILE A 282 8.39 -28.93 -12.00
C ILE A 282 9.10 -27.65 -11.56
N CYS A 283 9.62 -27.65 -10.33
CA CYS A 283 10.46 -26.58 -9.80
C CYS A 283 11.92 -27.05 -9.72
N THR A 284 12.83 -26.34 -10.39
CA THR A 284 14.28 -26.63 -10.30
C THR A 284 14.86 -25.87 -9.12
N LEU A 285 15.54 -26.59 -8.22
CA LEU A 285 16.13 -26.07 -7.00
C LEU A 285 17.66 -25.92 -7.04
N MET A 286 18.34 -26.82 -7.78
CA MET A 286 19.79 -26.83 -7.86
C MET A 286 20.25 -27.13 -9.28
N ARG A 287 21.31 -26.46 -9.73
CA ARG A 287 21.96 -26.72 -11.01
C ARG A 287 22.84 -27.98 -10.94
N SER A 288 23.30 -28.43 -12.10
CA SER A 288 24.20 -29.58 -12.22
C SER A 288 25.58 -29.36 -11.58
N ASP A 289 26.01 -28.12 -11.43
CA ASP A 289 27.24 -27.72 -10.76
C ASP A 289 27.11 -27.64 -9.22
N GLY A 290 25.94 -27.98 -8.65
CA GLY A 290 25.67 -27.95 -7.22
C GLY A 290 25.23 -26.58 -6.68
N THR A 291 25.12 -25.54 -7.53
CA THR A 291 24.66 -24.21 -7.07
C THR A 291 23.14 -24.19 -6.90
N SER A 292 22.69 -23.66 -5.74
CA SER A 292 21.27 -23.46 -5.45
C SER A 292 20.67 -22.34 -6.30
N LEU A 293 19.43 -22.53 -6.75
CA LEU A 293 18.66 -21.50 -7.45
C LEU A 293 17.90 -20.61 -6.46
N TYR A 294 17.37 -19.48 -6.98
CA TYR A 294 16.65 -18.51 -6.17
C TYR A 294 15.43 -19.11 -5.44
N ALA A 295 14.74 -20.10 -6.03
CA ALA A 295 13.62 -20.78 -5.38
C ALA A 295 14.02 -21.48 -4.08
N THR A 296 15.22 -22.10 -4.05
CA THR A 296 15.76 -22.74 -2.84
C THR A 296 16.10 -21.72 -1.76
N ARG A 297 16.64 -20.56 -2.17
CA ARG A 297 17.00 -19.48 -1.24
C ARG A 297 15.75 -18.82 -0.66
N ASP A 298 14.70 -18.60 -1.46
CA ASP A 298 13.44 -18.05 -0.99
C ASP A 298 12.71 -19.02 -0.08
N LEU A 299 12.79 -20.32 -0.36
CA LEU A 299 12.27 -21.37 0.53
C LEU A 299 13.00 -21.37 1.89
N ALA A 300 14.33 -21.31 1.87
CA ALA A 300 15.15 -21.20 3.07
C ALA A 300 14.86 -19.89 3.84
N ALA A 301 14.68 -18.79 3.13
CA ALA A 301 14.32 -17.51 3.73
C ALA A 301 12.94 -17.53 4.39
N ALA A 302 11.96 -18.18 3.78
CA ALA A 302 10.62 -18.30 4.36
C ALA A 302 10.65 -19.09 5.68
N ILE A 303 11.40 -20.20 5.71
CA ILE A 303 11.57 -21.04 6.92
C ILE A 303 12.29 -20.23 8.01
N ASP A 304 13.41 -19.59 7.68
CA ASP A 304 14.17 -18.74 8.62
C ASP A 304 13.32 -17.62 9.23
N ARG A 305 12.50 -16.97 8.40
CA ARG A 305 11.60 -15.90 8.85
C ARG A 305 10.52 -16.42 9.80
N MET A 306 9.99 -17.63 9.56
CA MET A 306 9.05 -18.23 10.50
C MET A 306 9.73 -18.55 11.82
N ASP A 307 10.91 -19.15 11.80
CA ASP A 307 11.68 -19.48 12.99
C ASP A 307 12.03 -18.22 13.81
N LYS A 308 12.45 -17.16 13.12
CA LYS A 308 12.90 -15.91 13.75
C LYS A 308 11.74 -15.07 14.27
N TYR A 309 10.67 -14.94 13.49
CA TYR A 309 9.59 -13.99 13.78
C TYR A 309 8.31 -14.64 14.29
N ASN A 310 8.09 -15.93 14.05
CA ASN A 310 6.82 -16.61 14.34
C ASN A 310 5.63 -15.73 13.90
N PHE A 311 5.57 -15.42 12.61
CA PHE A 311 4.59 -14.51 12.04
C PHE A 311 3.20 -15.16 11.90
N ASP A 312 2.15 -14.33 12.02
CA ASP A 312 0.78 -14.70 11.69
C ASP A 312 0.49 -14.53 10.21
N THR A 313 1.20 -13.61 9.54
CA THR A 313 1.07 -13.37 8.10
C THR A 313 2.41 -12.92 7.54
N MET A 314 2.82 -13.52 6.42
CA MET A 314 3.98 -13.12 5.63
C MET A 314 3.54 -12.62 4.27
N ILE A 315 3.87 -11.37 3.93
CA ILE A 315 3.49 -10.72 2.68
C ILE A 315 4.73 -10.50 1.82
N TYR A 316 4.72 -11.01 0.60
CA TYR A 316 5.73 -10.77 -0.42
C TYR A 316 5.19 -9.79 -1.46
N VAL A 317 5.79 -8.60 -1.56
CA VAL A 317 5.38 -7.56 -2.52
C VAL A 317 6.38 -7.53 -3.67
N THR A 318 6.01 -8.09 -4.81
CA THR A 318 6.90 -8.16 -5.97
C THR A 318 6.15 -7.96 -7.29
N ASP A 319 6.89 -7.86 -8.39
CA ASP A 319 6.33 -7.78 -9.74
C ASP A 319 5.43 -8.99 -10.06
N LYS A 320 4.35 -8.76 -10.81
CA LYS A 320 3.39 -9.80 -11.20
C LYS A 320 4.02 -10.99 -11.97
N GLY A 321 5.16 -10.79 -12.62
CA GLY A 321 5.91 -11.86 -13.29
C GLY A 321 6.45 -12.91 -12.29
N GLN A 322 6.56 -12.58 -11.00
CA GLN A 322 6.97 -13.51 -9.95
C GLN A 322 5.84 -14.38 -9.40
N LYS A 323 4.61 -14.24 -9.91
CA LYS A 323 3.44 -14.96 -9.40
C LYS A 323 3.64 -16.48 -9.36
N LYS A 324 4.11 -17.07 -10.47
CA LYS A 324 4.38 -18.52 -10.58
C LYS A 324 5.45 -18.96 -9.58
N HIS A 325 6.51 -18.17 -9.44
CA HIS A 325 7.58 -18.44 -8.50
C HIS A 325 7.07 -18.54 -7.05
N PHE A 326 6.33 -17.54 -6.56
CA PHE A 326 5.80 -17.58 -5.19
C PHE A 326 4.76 -18.68 -5.00
N GLN A 327 3.93 -18.97 -6.00
CA GLN A 327 3.04 -20.14 -5.96
C GLN A 327 3.82 -21.44 -5.75
N GLN A 328 4.93 -21.64 -6.46
CA GLN A 328 5.79 -22.82 -6.29
C GLN A 328 6.45 -22.85 -4.91
N VAL A 329 6.95 -21.71 -4.40
CA VAL A 329 7.54 -21.64 -3.06
C VAL A 329 6.51 -22.01 -1.98
N PHE A 330 5.31 -21.45 -2.03
CA PHE A 330 4.26 -21.76 -1.03
C PHE A 330 3.78 -23.20 -1.13
N GLN A 331 3.65 -23.73 -2.34
CA GLN A 331 3.29 -25.13 -2.54
C GLN A 331 4.39 -26.09 -2.03
N MET A 332 5.67 -25.73 -2.21
CA MET A 332 6.78 -26.49 -1.63
C MET A 332 6.72 -26.52 -0.09
N LEU A 333 6.43 -25.38 0.56
CA LEU A 333 6.24 -25.34 2.01
C LEU A 333 5.11 -26.26 2.46
N GLN A 334 4.00 -26.31 1.72
CA GLN A 334 2.87 -27.21 2.02
C GLN A 334 3.25 -28.69 1.92
N ILE A 335 3.89 -29.11 0.81
CA ILE A 335 4.29 -30.52 0.64
C ILE A 335 5.42 -30.93 1.59
N MET A 336 6.22 -29.98 2.09
CA MET A 336 7.19 -30.22 3.16
C MET A 336 6.52 -30.42 4.52
N GLY A 337 5.20 -30.16 4.65
CA GLY A 337 4.42 -30.37 5.87
C GLY A 337 4.40 -29.17 6.81
N TYR A 338 4.69 -27.95 6.32
CA TYR A 338 4.57 -26.74 7.11
C TYR A 338 3.12 -26.24 7.12
N ASP A 339 2.43 -26.31 8.24
CA ASP A 339 1.05 -25.85 8.45
C ASP A 339 0.88 -24.33 8.31
N TRP A 340 1.95 -23.57 8.53
CA TRP A 340 1.98 -22.12 8.39
C TRP A 340 2.14 -21.64 6.93
N ALA A 341 2.31 -22.51 5.96
CA ALA A 341 2.46 -22.13 4.55
C ALA A 341 1.30 -21.25 4.05
N GLU A 342 0.08 -21.48 4.55
CA GLU A 342 -1.11 -20.68 4.22
C GLU A 342 -1.07 -19.24 4.77
N ARG A 343 -0.14 -18.94 5.69
CA ARG A 343 0.08 -17.59 6.21
C ARG A 343 0.92 -16.72 5.25
N CYS A 344 1.51 -17.34 4.21
CA CYS A 344 2.29 -16.66 3.21
C CYS A 344 1.42 -16.20 2.04
N GLN A 345 1.51 -14.94 1.66
CA GLN A 345 0.78 -14.41 0.51
C GLN A 345 1.65 -13.54 -0.38
N HIS A 346 1.40 -13.60 -1.67
CA HIS A 346 2.02 -12.75 -2.68
C HIS A 346 1.08 -11.61 -3.05
N VAL A 347 1.56 -10.38 -2.93
CA VAL A 347 0.88 -9.16 -3.38
C VAL A 347 1.60 -8.67 -4.63
N PRO A 348 1.10 -9.04 -5.82
CA PRO A 348 1.74 -8.66 -7.08
C PRO A 348 1.36 -7.23 -7.48
N PHE A 349 2.31 -6.55 -8.14
CA PHE A 349 2.07 -5.26 -8.78
C PHE A 349 2.42 -5.27 -10.27
N GLY A 350 1.76 -4.38 -11.02
CA GLY A 350 1.95 -4.20 -12.45
C GLY A 350 3.15 -3.32 -12.80
N VAL A 351 3.38 -3.11 -14.08
CA VAL A 351 4.50 -2.34 -14.61
C VAL A 351 4.09 -0.88 -14.81
N VAL A 352 4.95 0.04 -14.37
CA VAL A 352 4.84 1.47 -14.69
C VAL A 352 5.58 1.73 -15.99
N GLN A 353 4.87 2.20 -17.01
CA GLN A 353 5.42 2.48 -18.33
C GLN A 353 5.58 4.01 -18.54
N GLY A 354 6.51 4.40 -19.41
CA GLY A 354 6.66 5.80 -19.84
C GLY A 354 7.32 6.73 -18.82
N MET A 355 7.85 6.22 -17.72
CA MET A 355 8.57 7.02 -16.73
C MET A 355 10.02 7.28 -17.19
N LYS A 356 10.18 8.14 -18.21
CA LYS A 356 11.50 8.57 -18.71
C LYS A 356 11.90 9.90 -18.08
N THR A 357 13.16 10.02 -17.68
CA THR A 357 13.74 11.30 -17.22
C THR A 357 14.49 12.01 -18.35
N ARG A 358 14.83 13.27 -18.16
CA ARG A 358 15.63 14.03 -19.13
C ARG A 358 17.04 13.45 -19.36
N LYS A 359 17.51 12.58 -18.47
CA LYS A 359 18.87 12.00 -18.51
C LYS A 359 19.01 10.74 -19.37
N GLY A 360 17.92 10.19 -19.92
CA GLY A 360 17.98 9.03 -20.82
C GLY A 360 16.92 7.95 -20.60
N ASP A 361 17.09 6.82 -21.26
CA ASP A 361 16.14 5.69 -21.26
C ASP A 361 16.17 4.84 -19.96
N VAL A 362 17.28 4.84 -19.25
CA VAL A 362 17.39 4.16 -17.96
C VAL A 362 17.04 5.15 -16.85
N THR A 363 15.90 4.95 -16.21
CA THR A 363 15.38 5.84 -15.19
C THR A 363 15.66 5.25 -13.81
N PHE A 364 16.51 5.91 -13.05
CA PHE A 364 16.77 5.55 -11.67
C PHE A 364 15.76 6.23 -10.75
N LEU A 365 15.41 5.58 -9.65
CA LEU A 365 14.43 6.11 -8.70
C LEU A 365 14.85 7.47 -8.15
N GLU A 366 16.12 7.67 -7.83
CA GLU A 366 16.64 8.95 -7.38
C GLU A 366 16.50 10.06 -8.43
N ASP A 367 16.74 9.75 -9.71
CA ASP A 367 16.55 10.72 -10.80
C ASP A 367 15.08 11.11 -10.96
N VAL A 368 14.16 10.15 -10.76
CA VAL A 368 12.71 10.43 -10.73
C VAL A 368 12.37 11.37 -9.59
N LEU A 369 12.87 11.11 -8.38
CA LEU A 369 12.62 11.95 -7.21
C LEU A 369 13.18 13.37 -7.39
N ASN A 370 14.36 13.49 -7.99
CA ASN A 370 14.98 14.79 -8.29
C ASN A 370 14.18 15.55 -9.36
N GLU A 371 13.75 14.88 -10.42
CA GLU A 371 12.94 15.47 -11.49
C GLU A 371 11.57 15.93 -10.95
N ILE A 372 10.92 15.11 -10.10
CA ILE A 372 9.66 15.46 -9.43
C ILE A 372 9.81 16.73 -8.62
N ARG A 373 10.82 16.81 -7.78
CA ARG A 373 11.09 17.99 -6.95
C ARG A 373 11.33 19.24 -7.82
N LEU A 374 12.15 19.10 -8.87
CA LEU A 374 12.46 20.22 -9.77
C LEU A 374 11.22 20.75 -10.49
N ARG A 375 10.44 19.86 -11.09
CA ARG A 375 9.20 20.24 -11.80
C ARG A 375 8.17 20.83 -10.85
N MET A 376 8.06 20.31 -9.64
CA MET A 376 7.15 20.88 -8.65
C MET A 376 7.58 22.27 -8.20
N LEU A 377 8.87 22.52 -8.00
CA LEU A 377 9.40 23.86 -7.73
C LEU A 377 9.05 24.85 -8.86
N GLN A 378 9.24 24.44 -10.12
CA GLN A 378 8.89 25.26 -11.28
C GLN A 378 7.38 25.55 -11.34
N ASN A 379 6.56 24.53 -11.07
CA ASN A 379 5.10 24.68 -11.05
C ASN A 379 4.66 25.65 -9.94
N MET A 380 5.18 25.48 -8.72
CA MET A 380 4.88 26.38 -7.60
C MET A 380 5.33 27.82 -7.89
N ALA A 381 6.50 28.02 -8.47
CA ALA A 381 6.99 29.36 -8.83
C ALA A 381 6.15 30.05 -9.91
N SER A 382 5.51 29.30 -10.80
CA SER A 382 4.64 29.82 -11.86
C SER A 382 3.25 30.25 -11.38
N LEU A 383 2.81 29.77 -10.20
CA LEU A 383 1.47 30.02 -9.68
C LEU A 383 1.46 31.28 -8.79
N LYS A 384 0.62 32.26 -9.14
CA LYS A 384 0.42 33.50 -8.34
C LYS A 384 -0.17 33.26 -6.95
N THR A 385 -0.72 32.08 -6.70
CA THR A 385 -1.38 31.69 -5.45
C THR A 385 -0.43 31.01 -4.45
N THR A 386 0.80 30.72 -4.83
CA THR A 386 1.81 30.13 -3.94
C THR A 386 2.15 31.11 -2.84
N LYS A 387 2.00 30.66 -1.58
CA LYS A 387 2.40 31.44 -0.40
C LYS A 387 3.92 31.44 -0.23
N VAL A 388 4.43 32.42 0.51
CA VAL A 388 5.84 32.41 0.94
C VAL A 388 6.06 31.19 1.82
N LEU A 389 7.05 30.37 1.48
CA LEU A 389 7.39 29.12 2.16
C LEU A 389 8.76 29.26 2.82
N GLU A 390 8.89 28.72 4.03
CA GLU A 390 10.19 28.67 4.73
C GLU A 390 11.18 27.73 4.01
N ASN A 391 10.70 26.58 3.55
CA ASN A 391 11.49 25.62 2.79
C ASN A 391 10.76 25.18 1.51
N PRO A 392 10.90 25.95 0.40
CA PRO A 392 10.24 25.62 -0.87
C PRO A 392 10.65 24.27 -1.44
N GLN A 393 11.91 23.87 -1.26
CA GLN A 393 12.43 22.60 -1.79
C GLN A 393 11.79 21.39 -1.10
N GLU A 394 11.69 21.42 0.22
CA GLU A 394 11.05 20.36 0.98
C GLU A 394 9.56 20.26 0.69
N THR A 395 8.88 21.41 0.60
CA THR A 395 7.45 21.44 0.23
C THR A 395 7.25 20.87 -1.17
N ALA A 396 8.07 21.26 -2.14
CA ALA A 396 8.00 20.73 -3.50
C ALA A 396 8.25 19.22 -3.56
N GLU A 397 9.17 18.70 -2.76
CA GLU A 397 9.42 17.27 -2.67
C GLU A 397 8.21 16.53 -2.06
N ARG A 398 7.64 17.02 -0.96
CA ARG A 398 6.45 16.43 -0.32
C ARG A 398 5.23 16.44 -1.24
N VAL A 399 4.98 17.54 -1.93
CA VAL A 399 3.86 17.65 -2.89
C VAL A 399 4.10 16.76 -4.12
N GLY A 400 5.34 16.72 -4.60
CA GLY A 400 5.74 15.88 -5.71
C GLY A 400 5.62 14.38 -5.40
N LEU A 401 6.04 13.96 -4.21
CA LEU A 401 5.85 12.59 -3.73
C LEU A 401 4.37 12.22 -3.61
N ALA A 402 3.54 13.13 -3.09
CA ALA A 402 2.10 12.90 -3.04
C ALA A 402 1.52 12.69 -4.45
N ALA A 403 1.99 13.46 -5.43
CA ALA A 403 1.56 13.34 -6.81
C ALA A 403 1.92 11.95 -7.40
N LEU A 404 3.14 11.47 -7.13
CA LEU A 404 3.60 10.15 -7.55
C LEU A 404 2.77 9.02 -6.90
N ILE A 405 2.65 9.04 -5.57
CA ILE A 405 1.96 8.00 -4.80
C ILE A 405 0.49 7.91 -5.20
N ILE A 406 -0.20 9.03 -5.35
CA ILE A 406 -1.61 9.02 -5.77
C ILE A 406 -1.76 8.51 -7.19
N GLN A 407 -0.84 8.87 -8.10
CA GLN A 407 -0.87 8.36 -9.48
C GLN A 407 -0.70 6.83 -9.50
N ASP A 408 0.17 6.29 -8.67
CA ASP A 408 0.45 4.86 -8.58
C ASP A 408 -0.72 4.09 -7.94
N PHE A 409 -1.27 4.60 -6.84
CA PHE A 409 -2.26 3.90 -6.02
C PHE A 409 -3.72 4.12 -6.42
N LYS A 410 -4.02 4.99 -7.39
CA LYS A 410 -5.43 5.21 -7.80
C LYS A 410 -6.03 4.06 -8.60
N GLY A 411 -5.20 3.22 -9.22
CA GLY A 411 -5.60 2.01 -9.92
C GLY A 411 -5.51 0.75 -9.07
N LEU A 412 -5.79 -0.40 -9.69
CA LEU A 412 -5.49 -1.70 -9.08
C LEU A 412 -3.99 -1.94 -9.11
N LEU A 413 -3.40 -2.43 -8.01
CA LEU A 413 -1.97 -2.72 -7.92
C LEU A 413 -1.48 -3.63 -9.06
N LEU A 414 -2.29 -4.64 -9.45
CA LEU A 414 -1.93 -5.61 -10.50
C LEU A 414 -1.92 -5.01 -11.92
N SER A 415 -2.55 -3.86 -12.12
CA SER A 415 -2.69 -3.25 -13.44
C SER A 415 -1.43 -2.50 -13.86
N ASP A 416 -1.00 -2.71 -15.10
CA ASP A 416 0.00 -1.83 -15.73
C ASP A 416 -0.61 -0.46 -16.00
N TYR A 417 0.19 0.60 -15.91
CA TYR A 417 -0.27 1.91 -16.26
C TYR A 417 0.80 2.77 -16.93
N GLN A 418 0.32 3.74 -17.73
CA GLN A 418 1.17 4.72 -18.41
C GLN A 418 1.35 5.94 -17.50
N PHE A 419 2.58 6.21 -17.08
CA PHE A 419 2.93 7.41 -16.33
C PHE A 419 2.90 8.65 -17.24
N SER A 420 2.36 9.74 -16.74
CA SER A 420 2.29 11.02 -17.46
C SER A 420 2.70 12.17 -16.55
N TRP A 421 3.83 12.78 -16.87
CA TRP A 421 4.35 13.94 -16.15
C TRP A 421 3.36 15.11 -16.12
N ASP A 422 2.67 15.38 -17.23
CA ASP A 422 1.73 16.51 -17.33
C ASP A 422 0.48 16.31 -16.47
N ARG A 423 0.01 15.08 -16.34
CA ARG A 423 -1.17 14.76 -15.52
C ARG A 423 -0.87 14.75 -14.03
N VAL A 424 0.31 14.28 -13.64
CA VAL A 424 0.71 14.14 -12.23
C VAL A 424 0.75 15.47 -11.50
N PHE A 425 1.19 16.54 -12.18
CA PHE A 425 1.37 17.87 -11.58
C PHE A 425 0.15 18.79 -11.68
N GLN A 426 -0.96 18.33 -12.21
CA GLN A 426 -2.16 19.16 -12.28
C GLN A 426 -2.69 19.48 -10.88
N SER A 427 -2.95 20.75 -10.61
CA SER A 427 -3.54 21.23 -9.36
C SER A 427 -5.05 21.01 -9.26
N ARG A 428 -5.67 20.50 -10.31
CA ARG A 428 -7.10 20.16 -10.39
C ARG A 428 -7.26 18.72 -10.82
N GLY A 429 -8.40 18.11 -10.47
CA GLY A 429 -8.67 16.71 -10.78
C GLY A 429 -8.12 15.74 -9.74
N ASP A 430 -8.00 14.47 -10.13
CA ASP A 430 -7.67 13.37 -9.22
C ASP A 430 -6.15 13.18 -9.08
N THR A 431 -5.49 14.12 -8.41
CA THR A 431 -4.04 14.18 -8.23
C THR A 431 -3.63 14.36 -6.78
N GLY A 432 -2.40 13.96 -6.45
CA GLY A 432 -1.81 14.21 -5.13
C GLY A 432 -1.57 15.69 -4.85
N VAL A 433 -1.33 16.49 -5.90
CA VAL A 433 -1.23 17.95 -5.80
C VAL A 433 -2.55 18.55 -5.30
N PHE A 434 -3.68 18.08 -5.84
CA PHE A 434 -5.01 18.54 -5.42
C PHE A 434 -5.32 18.15 -3.96
N LEU A 435 -4.92 16.96 -3.51
CA LEU A 435 -5.04 16.56 -2.11
C LEU A 435 -4.26 17.49 -1.19
N GLN A 436 -3.00 17.75 -1.49
CA GLN A 436 -2.14 18.64 -0.73
C GLN A 436 -2.67 20.07 -0.70
N TYR A 437 -3.10 20.57 -1.85
CA TYR A 437 -3.73 21.89 -1.96
C TYR A 437 -4.99 22.01 -1.09
N THR A 438 -5.86 21.00 -1.12
CA THR A 438 -7.08 20.98 -0.30
C THR A 438 -6.73 21.01 1.18
N HIS A 439 -5.78 20.18 1.62
CA HIS A 439 -5.33 20.17 3.02
C HIS A 439 -4.74 21.52 3.45
N ALA A 440 -3.83 22.10 2.66
CA ALA A 440 -3.19 23.38 2.95
C ALA A 440 -4.21 24.55 3.00
N ARG A 441 -5.21 24.52 2.12
CA ARG A 441 -6.28 25.51 2.09
C ARG A 441 -7.15 25.45 3.35
N LEU A 442 -7.53 24.24 3.79
CA LEU A 442 -8.30 24.06 5.02
C LEU A 442 -7.49 24.43 6.26
N HIS A 443 -6.18 24.15 6.25
CA HIS A 443 -5.26 24.60 7.31
C HIS A 443 -5.22 26.14 7.38
N SER A 444 -5.10 26.82 6.25
CA SER A 444 -5.12 28.29 6.21
C SER A 444 -6.43 28.90 6.70
N LEU A 445 -7.56 28.23 6.42
CA LEU A 445 -8.87 28.65 6.92
C LEU A 445 -8.91 28.55 8.46
N GLU A 446 -8.40 27.46 9.01
CA GLU A 446 -8.31 27.26 10.46
C GLU A 446 -7.37 28.26 11.11
N GLU A 447 -6.19 28.54 10.53
CA GLU A 447 -5.27 29.57 11.04
C GLU A 447 -5.92 30.97 11.08
N THR A 448 -6.70 31.31 10.04
CA THR A 448 -7.29 32.64 9.91
C THR A 448 -8.44 32.87 10.89
N PHE A 449 -9.27 31.86 11.13
CA PHE A 449 -10.51 31.99 11.88
C PHE A 449 -10.56 31.18 13.18
N GLY A 450 -9.57 30.31 13.45
CA GLY A 450 -9.63 29.32 14.53
C GLY A 450 -9.59 29.87 15.94
N CYS A 451 -9.02 31.05 16.17
CA CYS A 451 -8.81 31.59 17.52
C CYS A 451 -10.09 32.05 18.24
N GLY A 452 -11.22 32.17 17.52
CA GLY A 452 -12.47 32.70 18.06
C GLY A 452 -13.61 31.71 18.32
N TYR A 453 -13.54 30.48 17.76
CA TYR A 453 -14.72 29.61 17.62
C TYR A 453 -14.57 28.19 18.17
N LEU A 454 -13.55 27.90 18.97
CA LEU A 454 -13.11 26.51 19.24
C LEU A 454 -13.86 25.78 20.37
N ASN A 455 -14.70 26.43 21.17
CA ASN A 455 -15.18 25.82 22.42
C ASN A 455 -16.61 25.25 22.39
N ASP A 456 -17.48 25.72 21.50
CA ASP A 456 -18.84 25.15 21.39
C ASP A 456 -19.39 25.38 19.98
N PHE A 457 -19.97 24.37 19.38
CA PHE A 457 -20.58 24.50 18.05
C PHE A 457 -22.00 23.95 18.03
N ASN A 458 -22.88 24.72 17.42
CA ASN A 458 -24.27 24.34 17.25
C ASN A 458 -24.41 23.46 16.00
N THR A 459 -24.66 22.16 16.21
CA THR A 459 -24.84 21.18 15.14
C THR A 459 -26.04 21.47 14.22
N ALA A 460 -27.06 22.20 14.72
CA ALA A 460 -28.22 22.60 13.94
C ALA A 460 -27.85 23.55 12.77
N CYS A 461 -26.70 24.19 12.82
CA CYS A 461 -26.17 25.06 11.77
C CYS A 461 -25.56 24.32 10.58
N LEU A 462 -25.53 22.97 10.56
CA LEU A 462 -24.94 22.14 9.49
C LEU A 462 -25.98 21.26 8.78
N GLN A 463 -27.08 21.88 8.36
CA GLN A 463 -28.20 21.18 7.67
C GLN A 463 -28.12 21.32 6.13
N GLU A 464 -27.18 22.11 5.62
CA GLU A 464 -27.01 22.29 4.18
C GLU A 464 -26.61 20.96 3.50
N PRO A 465 -27.08 20.68 2.29
CA PRO A 465 -26.76 19.43 1.58
C PRO A 465 -25.27 19.13 1.47
N GLN A 466 -24.43 20.16 1.34
CA GLN A 466 -22.98 20.04 1.29
C GLN A 466 -22.38 19.59 2.64
N SER A 467 -22.91 20.11 3.75
CA SER A 467 -22.52 19.71 5.10
C SER A 467 -22.89 18.24 5.35
N VAL A 468 -24.13 17.87 5.01
CA VAL A 468 -24.64 16.50 5.16
C VAL A 468 -23.81 15.52 4.33
N SER A 469 -23.53 15.85 3.06
CA SER A 469 -22.71 14.99 2.19
C SER A 469 -21.30 14.77 2.76
N ILE A 470 -20.67 15.79 3.31
CA ILE A 470 -19.36 15.65 3.97
C ILE A 470 -19.48 14.72 5.19
N LEU A 471 -20.48 14.91 6.04
CA LEU A 471 -20.67 14.10 7.24
C LEU A 471 -20.92 12.62 6.92
N GLN A 472 -21.76 12.34 5.91
CA GLN A 472 -21.98 10.99 5.39
C GLN A 472 -20.69 10.37 4.84
N HIS A 473 -19.85 11.17 4.18
CA HIS A 473 -18.58 10.68 3.68
C HIS A 473 -17.57 10.41 4.80
N LEU A 474 -17.46 11.32 5.78
CA LEU A 474 -16.60 11.10 6.97
C LEU A 474 -16.99 9.84 7.74
N LEU A 475 -18.29 9.55 7.84
CA LEU A 475 -18.85 8.35 8.48
C LEU A 475 -18.28 7.04 7.92
N ARG A 476 -17.93 7.02 6.62
CA ARG A 476 -17.49 5.82 5.88
C ARG A 476 -16.02 5.50 6.02
N PHE A 477 -15.23 6.35 6.67
CA PHE A 477 -13.77 6.20 6.68
C PHE A 477 -13.31 4.88 7.28
N ASP A 478 -13.95 4.42 8.35
CA ASP A 478 -13.63 3.14 9.00
C ASP A 478 -13.85 1.93 8.07
N GLU A 479 -14.94 1.94 7.29
CA GLU A 479 -15.25 0.88 6.33
C GLU A 479 -14.25 0.86 5.17
N VAL A 480 -13.84 2.04 4.70
CA VAL A 480 -12.80 2.16 3.67
C VAL A 480 -11.48 1.58 4.15
N LEU A 481 -11.08 1.88 5.40
CA LEU A 481 -9.88 1.32 6.02
C LEU A 481 -9.99 -0.20 6.18
N TYR A 482 -11.13 -0.68 6.69
CA TYR A 482 -11.37 -2.11 6.84
C TYR A 482 -11.27 -2.83 5.49
N ARG A 483 -11.94 -2.34 4.45
CA ARG A 483 -11.89 -2.92 3.11
C ARG A 483 -10.46 -2.92 2.55
N SER A 484 -9.76 -1.79 2.66
CA SER A 484 -8.37 -1.68 2.18
C SER A 484 -7.44 -2.66 2.90
N SER A 485 -7.69 -2.96 4.18
CA SER A 485 -6.90 -3.94 4.94
C SER A 485 -7.21 -5.39 4.58
N GLN A 486 -8.41 -5.69 4.06
CA GLN A 486 -8.78 -7.05 3.67
C GLN A 486 -8.23 -7.45 2.30
N ASP A 487 -8.32 -6.55 1.32
CA ASP A 487 -7.88 -6.82 -0.06
C ASP A 487 -6.49 -6.25 -0.39
N LEU A 488 -5.86 -5.55 0.57
CA LEU A 488 -4.55 -4.90 0.44
C LEU A 488 -4.47 -3.94 -0.76
N GLN A 489 -5.60 -3.26 -1.06
CA GLN A 489 -5.72 -2.31 -2.17
C GLN A 489 -5.76 -0.85 -1.67
N PRO A 490 -4.66 -0.09 -1.78
CA PRO A 490 -4.62 1.31 -1.34
C PRO A 490 -5.57 2.23 -2.11
N ARG A 491 -6.01 1.84 -3.31
CA ARG A 491 -6.96 2.60 -4.14
C ARG A 491 -8.26 2.98 -3.42
N HIS A 492 -8.71 2.18 -2.45
CA HIS A 492 -9.92 2.50 -1.66
C HIS A 492 -9.72 3.78 -0.86
N ILE A 493 -8.56 3.90 -0.19
CA ILE A 493 -8.19 5.10 0.55
C ILE A 493 -8.02 6.28 -0.42
N VAL A 494 -7.32 6.08 -1.55
CA VAL A 494 -7.11 7.13 -2.56
C VAL A 494 -8.45 7.67 -3.07
N SER A 495 -9.37 6.80 -3.51
CA SER A 495 -10.68 7.21 -4.03
C SER A 495 -11.49 7.95 -2.97
N TYR A 496 -11.43 7.51 -1.72
CA TYR A 496 -12.09 8.16 -0.61
C TYR A 496 -11.55 9.58 -0.37
N LEU A 497 -10.22 9.75 -0.32
CA LEU A 497 -9.59 11.06 -0.10
C LEU A 497 -9.86 12.04 -1.24
N LEU A 498 -9.82 11.58 -2.48
CA LEU A 498 -10.15 12.40 -3.65
C LEU A 498 -11.60 12.87 -3.60
N THR A 499 -12.54 11.98 -3.28
CA THR A 499 -13.94 12.33 -3.11
C THR A 499 -14.15 13.35 -1.98
N LEU A 500 -13.49 13.13 -0.82
CA LEU A 500 -13.53 14.08 0.30
C LEU A 500 -13.01 15.46 -0.10
N SER A 501 -11.92 15.50 -0.88
CA SER A 501 -11.34 16.76 -1.38
C SER A 501 -12.28 17.49 -2.34
N HIS A 502 -12.99 16.77 -3.21
CA HIS A 502 -14.00 17.36 -4.09
C HIS A 502 -15.21 17.91 -3.30
N LEU A 503 -15.68 17.17 -2.31
CA LEU A 503 -16.78 17.63 -1.43
C LEU A 503 -16.37 18.89 -0.65
N ALA A 504 -15.16 18.89 -0.09
CA ALA A 504 -14.61 20.06 0.61
C ALA A 504 -14.47 21.27 -0.33
N GLY A 505 -14.01 21.05 -1.56
CA GLY A 505 -13.91 22.10 -2.59
C GLY A 505 -15.26 22.69 -3.00
N MET A 506 -16.31 21.89 -3.06
CA MET A 506 -17.69 22.36 -3.29
C MET A 506 -18.23 23.12 -2.08
N ALA A 507 -18.09 22.54 -0.89
CA ALA A 507 -18.55 23.16 0.35
C ALA A 507 -17.87 24.51 0.62
N HIS A 508 -16.59 24.63 0.36
CA HIS A 508 -15.85 25.89 0.54
C HIS A 508 -16.40 27.05 -0.33
N LYS A 509 -17.07 26.75 -1.43
CA LYS A 509 -17.69 27.77 -2.32
C LYS A 509 -19.04 28.25 -1.83
N THR A 510 -19.70 27.51 -0.96
CA THR A 510 -21.08 27.76 -0.51
C THR A 510 -21.20 27.97 0.99
N LEU A 511 -20.34 27.30 1.78
CA LEU A 511 -20.33 27.39 3.23
C LEU A 511 -19.25 28.41 3.67
N TYR A 512 -19.57 29.68 3.57
CA TYR A 512 -18.64 30.73 3.98
C TYR A 512 -18.47 30.74 5.51
N VAL A 513 -17.24 30.83 5.99
CA VAL A 513 -16.89 31.06 7.39
C VAL A 513 -16.81 32.57 7.66
N LYS A 514 -16.15 33.29 6.73
CA LYS A 514 -16.08 34.75 6.79
C LYS A 514 -17.46 35.37 6.64
N ASP A 515 -17.73 36.40 7.43
CA ASP A 515 -18.97 37.19 7.38
C ASP A 515 -20.27 36.40 7.71
N SER A 516 -20.14 35.20 8.25
CA SER A 516 -21.28 34.42 8.75
C SER A 516 -21.52 34.70 10.25
N PRO A 517 -22.76 34.50 10.75
CA PRO A 517 -23.02 34.57 12.19
C PRO A 517 -22.07 33.67 12.99
N PRO A 518 -21.63 34.07 14.20
CA PRO A 518 -20.60 33.35 14.95
C PRO A 518 -20.87 31.85 15.13
N GLU A 519 -22.10 31.46 15.43
CA GLU A 519 -22.49 30.06 15.60
C GLU A 519 -22.37 29.25 14.30
N VAL A 520 -22.80 29.86 13.17
CA VAL A 520 -22.69 29.23 11.83
C VAL A 520 -21.22 29.13 11.42
N ALA A 521 -20.44 30.20 11.60
CA ALA A 521 -19.03 30.24 11.30
C ALA A 521 -18.27 29.19 12.12
N GLY A 522 -18.55 29.07 13.42
CA GLY A 522 -17.98 28.07 14.31
C GLY A 522 -18.30 26.64 13.87
N ALA A 523 -19.58 26.35 13.58
CA ALA A 523 -20.02 25.03 13.11
C ALA A 523 -19.32 24.61 11.79
N ARG A 524 -19.28 25.53 10.81
CA ARG A 524 -18.60 25.30 9.52
C ARG A 524 -17.11 25.10 9.65
N LEU A 525 -16.45 25.87 10.57
CA LEU A 525 -15.04 25.72 10.84
C LEU A 525 -14.73 24.34 11.45
N HIS A 526 -15.56 23.86 12.37
CA HIS A 526 -15.43 22.50 12.93
C HIS A 526 -15.59 21.41 11.86
N LEU A 527 -16.54 21.59 10.92
CA LEU A 527 -16.70 20.68 9.78
C LEU A 527 -15.42 20.64 8.93
N PHE A 528 -14.88 21.80 8.53
CA PHE A 528 -13.67 21.87 7.72
C PHE A 528 -12.43 21.34 8.47
N ARG A 529 -12.34 21.54 9.78
CA ARG A 529 -11.30 20.95 10.63
C ARG A 529 -11.38 19.43 10.65
N ALA A 530 -12.59 18.87 10.75
CA ALA A 530 -12.82 17.43 10.68
C ALA A 530 -12.38 16.87 9.32
N VAL A 531 -12.75 17.52 8.23
CA VAL A 531 -12.30 17.16 6.86
C VAL A 531 -10.78 17.16 6.78
N ARG A 532 -10.11 18.23 7.22
CA ARG A 532 -8.65 18.34 7.19
C ARG A 532 -7.98 17.21 8.00
N SER A 533 -8.51 16.91 9.19
CA SER A 533 -8.00 15.84 10.04
C SER A 533 -8.07 14.47 9.35
N VAL A 534 -9.20 14.16 8.73
CA VAL A 534 -9.39 12.87 8.04
C VAL A 534 -8.56 12.79 6.76
N LEU A 535 -8.44 13.90 6.00
CA LEU A 535 -7.51 13.98 4.86
C LEU A 535 -6.07 13.70 5.30
N ALA A 536 -5.61 14.33 6.38
CA ALA A 536 -4.27 14.12 6.92
C ALA A 536 -4.05 12.67 7.37
N ASN A 537 -5.04 12.05 8.02
CA ASN A 537 -4.96 10.67 8.46
C ASN A 537 -4.84 9.71 7.28
N GLY A 538 -5.69 9.86 6.27
CA GLY A 538 -5.65 9.02 5.07
C GLY A 538 -4.39 9.21 4.25
N MET A 539 -3.89 10.44 4.11
CA MET A 539 -2.61 10.71 3.45
C MET A 539 -1.44 10.02 4.16
N LYS A 540 -1.38 10.11 5.50
CA LYS A 540 -0.33 9.44 6.29
C LYS A 540 -0.36 7.92 6.14
N LEU A 541 -1.54 7.30 6.07
CA LEU A 541 -1.68 5.86 5.81
C LEU A 541 -1.14 5.45 4.43
N LEU A 542 -1.14 6.36 3.46
CA LEU A 542 -0.55 6.16 2.14
C LEU A 542 0.95 6.54 2.08
N GLY A 543 1.57 6.90 3.20
CA GLY A 543 2.96 7.36 3.24
C GLY A 543 3.15 8.81 2.77
N ILE A 544 2.07 9.59 2.64
CA ILE A 544 2.10 10.98 2.21
C ILE A 544 2.16 11.90 3.44
N THR A 545 3.16 12.77 3.50
CA THR A 545 3.25 13.82 4.51
C THR A 545 2.41 15.03 4.09
N PRO A 546 1.33 15.40 4.83
CA PRO A 546 0.52 16.56 4.52
C PRO A 546 1.32 17.86 4.66
N VAL A 547 1.11 18.82 3.74
CA VAL A 547 1.69 20.17 3.86
C VAL A 547 0.65 21.15 4.40
N CYS A 548 1.11 22.07 5.25
CA CYS A 548 0.25 23.09 5.86
C CYS A 548 0.12 24.34 4.98
N ARG A 549 1.15 24.63 4.17
CA ARG A 549 1.22 25.79 3.25
C ARG A 549 1.77 25.35 1.90
N MET A 550 1.25 25.95 0.85
CA MET A 550 1.60 25.65 -0.53
C MET A 550 1.49 26.88 -1.42
#